data_af9b9473a0afa8309e92dbfcdbe77c44
#
_entry.id   af9b9473a0afa8309e92dbfcdbe77c44
#
_cell.length_a   1.000
_cell.length_b   1.000
_cell.length_c   1.000
_cell.angle_alpha   90.00
_cell.angle_beta   90.00
_cell.angle_gamma   90.00
#
_symmetry.space_group_name_H-M   'P 1'
#
loop_
_entity.id
_entity.type
_entity.pdbx_description
1 polymer ?
#
loop_
_entity_poly.entity_id
_entity_poly.type
_entity_poly.pdbx_seq_one_letter_code
_entity_poly.pdbx_strand_id
1 'polypeptide(L)'
;MLTLSLVLAACGGNGDETYEWKFITEEVDGQVQYEYAEEFAKRMKDKSDGQVNIEVYEFGGLGSEVDQVDQLQKGVVQLAIMSPGFTGNMVKEGQIFALHFLFPDSTKQTQEILNTSEAINVDLRQKYEEHDITPLAFWTEGFMQWTSNEPISEPSDFENFQMRVQESPLMFKSYEAYGADPQAMSWGELYTALERETVEGQENPIFFIYDASFHEVQDYMTLSKHNNYVAMTTVNSEWYNGLPDDIKEMVDETVEEMRDWIYDEQERQNAEFLEQMKNDTDNPTEIVELTEEQREAFRELALPVRDFYKEEVSTVDGAILEKLQEEIKAVTGE
;
A
#
# COMPACT_ATOMS: atom_id res chain seq x y z
N MET A 1 57.62 -47.69 -11.17
CA MET A 1 57.11 -46.36 -11.45
C MET A 1 55.82 -46.51 -12.20
N LEU A 2 54.71 -46.41 -11.46
CA LEU A 2 53.37 -46.41 -12.05
C LEU A 2 52.88 -44.94 -12.02
N THR A 3 52.73 -44.34 -13.17
CA THR A 3 52.15 -43.02 -13.34
C THR A 3 50.62 -43.17 -13.40
N LEU A 4 49.97 -42.74 -12.35
CA LEU A 4 48.53 -42.65 -12.24
C LEU A 4 48.07 -41.33 -12.89
N SER A 5 47.52 -41.42 -14.10
CA SER A 5 46.89 -40.26 -14.76
C SER A 5 45.51 -40.01 -14.15
N LEU A 6 45.38 -38.96 -13.37
CA LEU A 6 44.06 -38.42 -12.97
C LEU A 6 43.43 -37.76 -14.19
N VAL A 7 42.38 -38.40 -14.70
CA VAL A 7 41.43 -37.74 -15.63
C VAL A 7 40.48 -36.94 -14.77
N LEU A 8 40.64 -35.60 -14.72
CA LEU A 8 39.62 -34.68 -14.24
C LEU A 8 38.50 -34.68 -15.29
N ALA A 9 37.43 -35.40 -15.01
CA ALA A 9 36.18 -35.20 -15.68
C ALA A 9 35.58 -33.90 -15.13
N ALA A 10 35.72 -32.80 -15.86
CA ALA A 10 34.92 -31.62 -15.66
C ALA A 10 33.48 -31.98 -16.08
N CYS A 11 32.65 -32.38 -15.13
CA CYS A 11 31.21 -32.35 -15.30
C CYS A 11 30.82 -30.90 -15.28
N GLY A 12 30.70 -30.27 -16.44
CA GLY A 12 29.87 -29.09 -16.65
C GLY A 12 28.42 -29.55 -16.52
N GLY A 13 27.90 -29.59 -15.32
CA GLY A 13 26.49 -29.63 -15.04
C GLY A 13 26.04 -28.17 -14.96
N ASN A 14 25.34 -27.66 -15.96
CA ASN A 14 24.33 -26.67 -15.75
C ASN A 14 23.27 -27.39 -14.89
N GLY A 15 23.47 -27.43 -13.60
CA GLY A 15 22.41 -27.69 -12.66
C GLY A 15 21.59 -26.38 -12.63
N ASP A 16 20.36 -26.44 -13.10
CA ASP A 16 19.45 -25.33 -13.02
C ASP A 16 19.43 -24.90 -11.55
N GLU A 17 19.98 -23.71 -11.26
CA GLU A 17 19.99 -23.13 -9.93
C GLU A 17 18.53 -22.79 -9.61
N THR A 18 17.97 -23.30 -8.51
CA THR A 18 16.61 -23.03 -8.10
C THR A 18 16.62 -21.96 -7.02
N TYR A 19 15.72 -21.01 -7.14
CA TYR A 19 15.53 -19.90 -6.21
C TYR A 19 14.26 -20.11 -5.41
N GLU A 20 14.37 -20.13 -4.11
CA GLU A 20 13.24 -20.23 -3.17
C GLU A 20 13.11 -18.87 -2.45
N TRP A 21 12.09 -18.10 -2.81
CA TRP A 21 11.87 -16.76 -2.28
C TRP A 21 10.63 -16.71 -1.42
N LYS A 22 10.56 -15.70 -0.56
CA LYS A 22 9.40 -15.39 0.27
C LYS A 22 8.84 -14.04 -0.14
N PHE A 23 7.54 -13.99 -0.30
CA PHE A 23 6.79 -12.78 -0.58
C PHE A 23 5.74 -12.60 0.51
N ILE A 24 5.83 -11.54 1.30
CA ILE A 24 4.88 -11.23 2.37
C ILE A 24 3.96 -10.09 1.99
N THR A 25 2.73 -10.12 2.52
CA THR A 25 1.70 -9.10 2.28
C THR A 25 1.11 -8.60 3.60
N GLU A 26 0.56 -7.39 3.58
CA GLU A 26 -0.20 -6.82 4.70
C GLU A 26 -1.67 -7.27 4.69
N GLU A 27 -2.03 -8.20 3.81
CA GLU A 27 -3.37 -8.69 3.56
C GLU A 27 -3.45 -10.22 3.60
N VAL A 28 -4.68 -10.74 3.66
CA VAL A 28 -4.96 -12.18 3.70
C VAL A 28 -5.45 -12.71 2.36
N ASP A 29 -5.55 -14.03 2.23
CA ASP A 29 -6.05 -14.73 1.03
C ASP A 29 -7.38 -14.14 0.54
N GLY A 30 -7.44 -13.85 -0.77
CA GLY A 30 -8.56 -13.21 -1.44
C GLY A 30 -8.52 -11.69 -1.52
N GLN A 31 -7.70 -11.02 -0.73
CA GLN A 31 -7.52 -9.56 -0.77
C GLN A 31 -6.50 -9.12 -1.83
N VAL A 32 -6.53 -7.86 -2.21
CA VAL A 32 -5.83 -7.29 -3.38
C VAL A 32 -4.32 -7.55 -3.37
N GLN A 33 -3.63 -7.36 -2.24
CA GLN A 33 -2.19 -7.57 -2.14
C GLN A 33 -1.82 -9.06 -2.20
N TYR A 34 -2.61 -9.91 -1.55
CA TYR A 34 -2.37 -11.34 -1.56
C TYR A 34 -2.53 -11.90 -2.98
N GLU A 35 -3.61 -11.54 -3.67
CA GLU A 35 -3.85 -11.91 -5.06
C GLU A 35 -2.75 -11.40 -5.99
N TYR A 36 -2.24 -10.17 -5.76
CA TYR A 36 -1.06 -9.66 -6.47
C TYR A 36 0.16 -10.57 -6.28
N ALA A 37 0.46 -10.93 -5.04
CA ALA A 37 1.63 -11.73 -4.73
C ALA A 37 1.55 -13.15 -5.33
N GLU A 38 0.37 -13.78 -5.33
CA GLU A 38 0.12 -15.08 -5.96
C GLU A 38 0.25 -15.02 -7.49
N GLU A 39 -0.33 -14.01 -8.14
CA GLU A 39 -0.20 -13.86 -9.60
C GLU A 39 1.23 -13.51 -9.99
N PHE A 40 1.93 -12.67 -9.22
CA PHE A 40 3.36 -12.39 -9.41
C PHE A 40 4.18 -13.67 -9.29
N ALA A 41 3.98 -14.46 -8.24
CA ALA A 41 4.66 -15.72 -8.00
C ALA A 41 4.46 -16.72 -9.17
N LYS A 42 3.23 -16.82 -9.66
CA LYS A 42 2.86 -17.65 -10.78
C LYS A 42 3.58 -17.21 -12.07
N ARG A 43 3.58 -15.90 -12.39
CA ARG A 43 4.27 -15.36 -13.58
C ARG A 43 5.77 -15.59 -13.51
N MET A 44 6.39 -15.36 -12.37
CA MET A 44 7.82 -15.62 -12.16
C MET A 44 8.17 -17.10 -12.36
N LYS A 45 7.35 -17.99 -11.84
CA LYS A 45 7.52 -19.44 -12.04
C LYS A 45 7.42 -19.83 -13.50
N ASP A 46 6.43 -19.30 -14.22
CA ASP A 46 6.20 -19.58 -15.64
C ASP A 46 7.35 -19.01 -16.50
N LYS A 47 7.79 -17.76 -16.25
CA LYS A 47 8.90 -17.12 -16.99
C LYS A 47 10.23 -17.82 -16.79
N SER A 48 10.48 -18.32 -15.59
CA SER A 48 11.72 -18.99 -15.23
C SER A 48 11.73 -20.51 -15.49
N ASP A 49 10.73 -21.06 -16.18
CA ASP A 49 10.55 -22.50 -16.37
C ASP A 49 10.63 -23.28 -15.04
N GLY A 50 10.15 -22.68 -13.94
CA GLY A 50 10.12 -23.26 -12.59
C GLY A 50 11.43 -23.13 -11.81
N GLN A 51 12.40 -22.36 -12.27
CA GLN A 51 13.64 -22.11 -11.52
C GLN A 51 13.36 -21.19 -10.30
N VAL A 52 12.44 -20.23 -10.43
CA VAL A 52 12.03 -19.36 -9.35
C VAL A 52 10.73 -19.86 -8.75
N ASN A 53 10.76 -20.17 -7.46
CA ASN A 53 9.58 -20.52 -6.65
C ASN A 53 9.42 -19.46 -5.56
N ILE A 54 8.24 -18.89 -5.46
CA ILE A 54 7.90 -17.85 -4.46
C ILE A 54 6.81 -18.40 -3.56
N GLU A 55 7.09 -18.43 -2.27
CA GLU A 55 6.11 -18.74 -1.23
C GLU A 55 5.49 -17.45 -0.72
N VAL A 56 4.17 -17.32 -0.88
CA VAL A 56 3.42 -16.14 -0.43
C VAL A 56 2.97 -16.33 1.01
N TYR A 57 3.15 -15.32 1.83
CA TYR A 57 2.74 -15.29 3.22
C TYR A 57 1.75 -14.16 3.44
N GLU A 58 0.58 -14.50 3.90
CA GLU A 58 -0.46 -13.55 4.28
C GLU A 58 -0.14 -12.79 5.58
N PHE A 59 -0.89 -11.72 5.85
CA PHE A 59 -0.81 -10.97 7.09
C PHE A 59 -0.90 -11.89 8.32
N GLY A 60 -0.03 -11.64 9.30
CA GLY A 60 0.06 -12.43 10.53
C GLY A 60 0.86 -13.73 10.40
N GLY A 61 1.13 -14.23 9.19
CA GLY A 61 1.94 -15.44 8.96
C GLY A 61 3.38 -15.30 9.44
N LEU A 62 3.95 -14.11 9.32
CA LEU A 62 5.32 -13.78 9.75
C LEU A 62 5.38 -12.58 10.71
N GLY A 63 4.27 -12.16 11.33
CA GLY A 63 4.21 -11.08 12.29
C GLY A 63 3.31 -9.91 11.87
N SER A 64 3.42 -8.78 12.57
CA SER A 64 2.73 -7.54 12.27
C SER A 64 3.35 -6.83 11.06
N GLU A 65 2.71 -5.75 10.59
CA GLU A 65 3.21 -4.91 9.48
C GLU A 65 4.62 -4.36 9.77
N VAL A 66 4.87 -3.92 10.99
CA VAL A 66 6.20 -3.43 11.41
C VAL A 66 7.23 -4.56 11.43
N ASP A 67 6.84 -5.78 11.86
CA ASP A 67 7.70 -6.95 11.79
C ASP A 67 8.06 -7.32 10.35
N GLN A 68 7.13 -7.15 9.43
CA GLN A 68 7.34 -7.40 7.99
C GLN A 68 8.37 -6.43 7.40
N VAL A 69 8.30 -5.13 7.73
CA VAL A 69 9.30 -4.13 7.35
C VAL A 69 10.70 -4.54 7.82
N ASP A 70 10.84 -4.92 9.10
CA ASP A 70 12.10 -5.35 9.69
C ASP A 70 12.67 -6.62 9.02
N GLN A 71 11.80 -7.58 8.67
CA GLN A 71 12.20 -8.82 7.99
C GLN A 71 12.68 -8.56 6.54
N LEU A 72 12.02 -7.65 5.81
CA LEU A 72 12.47 -7.27 4.48
C LEU A 72 13.83 -6.56 4.54
N GLN A 73 14.01 -5.57 5.44
CA GLN A 73 15.28 -4.87 5.61
C GLN A 73 16.45 -5.82 5.91
N LYS A 74 16.21 -6.86 6.73
CA LYS A 74 17.21 -7.86 7.10
C LYS A 74 17.42 -8.97 6.07
N GLY A 75 16.68 -8.96 4.96
CA GLY A 75 16.75 -9.99 3.92
C GLY A 75 16.23 -11.36 4.37
N VAL A 76 15.44 -11.43 5.45
CA VAL A 76 14.76 -12.66 5.88
C VAL A 76 13.68 -13.06 4.88
N VAL A 77 13.03 -12.08 4.29
CA VAL A 77 12.15 -12.20 3.13
C VAL A 77 12.73 -11.39 1.97
N GLN A 78 12.45 -11.79 0.75
CA GLN A 78 12.98 -11.19 -0.47
C GLN A 78 12.09 -10.10 -1.01
N LEU A 79 10.77 -10.33 -0.96
CA LEU A 79 9.75 -9.43 -1.48
C LEU A 79 8.70 -9.15 -0.38
N ALA A 80 8.15 -7.95 -0.43
CA ALA A 80 7.03 -7.58 0.42
C ALA A 80 6.13 -6.58 -0.30
N ILE A 81 4.81 -6.65 -0.05
CA ILE A 81 3.93 -5.53 -0.31
C ILE A 81 3.76 -4.79 1.01
N MET A 82 3.97 -3.48 0.97
CA MET A 82 3.97 -2.61 2.14
C MET A 82 3.21 -1.33 1.86
N SER A 83 2.53 -0.81 2.88
CA SER A 83 1.96 0.54 2.82
C SER A 83 2.93 1.59 3.40
N PRO A 84 2.99 2.79 2.82
CA PRO A 84 3.74 3.90 3.38
C PRO A 84 3.30 4.30 4.80
N GLY A 85 2.09 3.94 5.19
CA GLY A 85 1.54 4.19 6.53
C GLY A 85 2.30 3.48 7.65
N PHE A 86 2.88 2.30 7.39
CA PHE A 86 3.68 1.57 8.37
C PHE A 86 5.19 1.81 8.22
N THR A 87 5.64 2.39 7.11
CA THR A 87 7.05 2.77 6.90
C THR A 87 7.34 4.22 7.26
N GLY A 88 6.33 5.04 7.56
CA GLY A 88 6.42 6.49 7.71
C GLY A 88 7.30 6.96 8.88
N ASN A 89 7.51 6.15 9.91
CA ASN A 89 8.45 6.47 10.98
C ASN A 89 9.92 6.29 10.54
N MET A 90 10.16 5.44 9.55
CA MET A 90 11.49 5.15 9.00
C MET A 90 11.80 6.04 7.80
N VAL A 91 10.92 6.07 6.81
CA VAL A 91 11.01 6.90 5.60
C VAL A 91 9.95 7.99 5.69
N LYS A 92 10.33 9.12 6.27
CA LYS A 92 9.40 10.22 6.53
C LYS A 92 8.76 10.78 5.27
N GLU A 93 9.52 10.84 4.18
CA GLU A 93 9.06 11.30 2.88
C GLU A 93 7.95 10.42 2.30
N GLY A 94 7.92 9.12 2.65
CA GLY A 94 6.85 8.20 2.25
C GLY A 94 5.47 8.57 2.79
N GLN A 95 5.41 9.35 3.87
CA GLN A 95 4.14 9.85 4.41
C GLN A 95 3.41 10.81 3.45
N ILE A 96 4.02 11.21 2.32
CA ILE A 96 3.36 12.03 1.29
C ILE A 96 2.01 11.44 0.85
N PHE A 97 1.88 10.11 0.87
CA PHE A 97 0.64 9.41 0.53
C PHE A 97 -0.47 9.52 1.59
N ALA A 98 -0.16 10.04 2.79
CA ALA A 98 -1.15 10.36 3.82
C ALA A 98 -1.70 11.79 3.72
N LEU A 99 -1.32 12.56 2.69
CA LEU A 99 -1.86 13.87 2.41
C LEU A 99 -3.21 13.75 1.72
N HIS A 100 -4.27 14.10 2.43
CA HIS A 100 -5.62 14.06 1.90
C HIS A 100 -5.77 15.02 0.70
N PHE A 101 -6.57 14.63 -0.28
CA PHE A 101 -6.84 15.37 -1.52
C PHE A 101 -5.57 15.73 -2.32
N LEU A 102 -4.51 14.92 -2.22
CA LEU A 102 -3.29 15.13 -3.01
C LEU A 102 -3.47 14.65 -4.46
N PHE A 103 -4.04 13.46 -4.63
CA PHE A 103 -4.27 12.85 -5.93
C PHE A 103 -5.62 13.24 -6.53
N PRO A 104 -5.79 13.12 -7.86
CA PRO A 104 -7.05 13.44 -8.54
C PRO A 104 -8.19 12.47 -8.17
N ASP A 105 -9.42 12.87 -8.48
CA ASP A 105 -10.64 12.09 -8.23
C ASP A 105 -10.85 10.95 -9.26
N SER A 106 -9.77 10.42 -9.78
CA SER A 106 -9.73 9.33 -10.75
C SER A 106 -8.64 8.33 -10.38
N THR A 107 -9.03 7.12 -9.98
CA THR A 107 -8.10 6.02 -9.70
C THR A 107 -7.18 5.75 -10.87
N LYS A 108 -7.69 5.86 -12.11
CA LYS A 108 -6.88 5.70 -13.32
C LYS A 108 -5.79 6.76 -13.45
N GLN A 109 -6.11 8.04 -13.21
CA GLN A 109 -5.09 9.10 -13.24
C GLN A 109 -4.12 8.95 -12.06
N THR A 110 -4.62 8.56 -10.90
CA THR A 110 -3.75 8.25 -9.75
C THR A 110 -2.76 7.14 -10.11
N GLN A 111 -3.22 6.04 -10.71
CA GLN A 111 -2.33 4.94 -11.13
C GLN A 111 -1.33 5.40 -12.20
N GLU A 112 -1.74 6.24 -13.15
CA GLU A 112 -0.84 6.83 -14.15
C GLU A 112 0.26 7.68 -13.49
N ILE A 113 -0.10 8.51 -12.50
CA ILE A 113 0.85 9.30 -11.72
C ILE A 113 1.82 8.39 -10.95
N LEU A 114 1.31 7.38 -10.25
CA LEU A 114 2.13 6.42 -9.52
C LEU A 114 3.12 5.68 -10.43
N ASN A 115 2.69 5.34 -11.65
CA ASN A 115 3.54 4.66 -12.62
C ASN A 115 4.62 5.56 -13.23
N THR A 116 4.37 6.86 -13.40
CA THR A 116 5.20 7.74 -14.25
C THR A 116 5.91 8.87 -13.50
N SER A 117 5.51 9.18 -12.27
CA SER A 117 6.08 10.25 -11.46
C SER A 117 7.56 10.02 -11.15
N GLU A 118 8.43 10.95 -11.53
CA GLU A 118 9.83 10.93 -11.11
C GLU A 118 9.98 11.24 -9.62
N ALA A 119 9.11 12.09 -9.06
CA ALA A 119 9.10 12.40 -7.63
C ALA A 119 8.91 11.11 -6.79
N ILE A 120 8.09 10.17 -7.27
CA ILE A 120 7.81 8.90 -6.60
C ILE A 120 8.86 7.85 -6.98
N ASN A 121 9.04 7.59 -8.28
CA ASN A 121 9.82 6.44 -8.76
C ASN A 121 11.34 6.66 -8.77
N VAL A 122 11.80 7.92 -8.57
CA VAL A 122 13.21 8.27 -8.48
C VAL A 122 13.53 8.85 -7.10
N ASP A 123 12.93 9.99 -6.76
CA ASP A 123 13.34 10.75 -5.58
C ASP A 123 12.91 10.06 -4.29
N LEU A 124 11.63 9.64 -4.19
CA LEU A 124 11.12 8.91 -3.02
C LEU A 124 11.70 7.50 -2.94
N ARG A 125 11.78 6.78 -4.06
CA ARG A 125 12.41 5.46 -4.10
C ARG A 125 13.81 5.49 -3.49
N GLN A 126 14.63 6.51 -3.81
CA GLN A 126 15.97 6.66 -3.26
C GLN A 126 15.95 6.77 -1.72
N LYS A 127 14.90 7.37 -1.14
CA LYS A 127 14.75 7.44 0.32
C LYS A 127 14.51 6.07 0.96
N TYR A 128 13.77 5.20 0.33
CA TYR A 128 13.61 3.82 0.77
C TYR A 128 14.91 3.01 0.61
N GLU A 129 15.66 3.23 -0.47
CA GLU A 129 16.94 2.56 -0.72
C GLU A 129 18.01 2.92 0.35
N GLU A 130 17.95 4.10 0.98
CA GLU A 130 18.76 4.47 2.13
C GLU A 130 18.51 3.57 3.36
N HIS A 131 17.41 2.79 3.35
CA HIS A 131 16.98 1.87 4.39
C HIS A 131 16.95 0.40 3.95
N ASP A 132 17.74 0.02 2.96
CA ASP A 132 17.83 -1.34 2.42
C ASP A 132 16.51 -1.89 1.82
N ILE A 133 15.57 -1.03 1.47
CA ILE A 133 14.30 -1.34 0.80
C ILE A 133 14.30 -0.68 -0.57
N THR A 134 14.06 -1.46 -1.63
CA THR A 134 13.89 -0.93 -2.99
C THR A 134 12.44 -1.10 -3.44
N PRO A 135 11.65 -0.02 -3.51
CA PRO A 135 10.36 -0.06 -4.17
C PRO A 135 10.53 -0.29 -5.68
N LEU A 136 9.88 -1.32 -6.20
CA LEU A 136 9.84 -1.62 -7.64
C LEU A 136 8.64 -1.02 -8.33
N ALA A 137 7.52 -0.90 -7.61
CA ALA A 137 6.31 -0.23 -8.08
C ALA A 137 5.54 0.39 -6.91
N PHE A 138 4.83 1.48 -7.21
CA PHE A 138 3.78 2.06 -6.38
C PHE A 138 2.46 1.91 -7.13
N TRP A 139 1.39 1.52 -6.44
CA TRP A 139 0.09 1.31 -7.05
C TRP A 139 -1.04 1.59 -6.06
N THR A 140 -2.24 1.92 -6.58
CA THR A 140 -3.40 2.22 -5.74
C THR A 140 -4.29 1.00 -5.55
N GLU A 141 -4.83 0.84 -4.35
CA GLU A 141 -5.89 -0.12 -4.03
C GLU A 141 -7.29 0.51 -4.07
N GLY A 142 -7.36 1.75 -4.55
CA GLY A 142 -8.58 2.51 -4.65
C GLY A 142 -8.68 3.63 -3.62
N PHE A 143 -9.85 4.29 -3.63
CA PHE A 143 -10.11 5.38 -2.70
C PHE A 143 -10.36 4.88 -1.30
N MET A 144 -9.80 5.60 -0.32
CA MET A 144 -10.16 5.47 1.09
C MET A 144 -11.57 6.01 1.33
N GLN A 145 -12.32 5.27 2.14
CA GLN A 145 -13.66 5.65 2.61
C GLN A 145 -13.66 5.59 4.14
N TRP A 146 -14.49 6.41 4.78
CA TRP A 146 -14.67 6.35 6.22
C TRP A 146 -15.79 5.38 6.61
N THR A 147 -15.62 4.64 7.69
CA THR A 147 -16.75 3.98 8.37
C THR A 147 -16.91 4.52 9.78
N SER A 148 -18.14 4.48 10.29
CA SER A 148 -18.51 5.05 11.59
C SER A 148 -19.88 4.53 12.04
N ASN A 149 -20.23 4.77 13.33
CA ASN A 149 -21.57 4.46 13.86
C ASN A 149 -22.51 5.67 13.89
N GLU A 150 -22.01 6.85 13.48
CA GLU A 150 -22.80 8.05 13.21
C GLU A 150 -22.37 8.60 11.83
N PRO A 151 -23.26 9.23 11.06
CA PRO A 151 -22.92 9.67 9.71
C PRO A 151 -21.88 10.79 9.73
N ILE A 152 -20.83 10.64 8.90
CA ILE A 152 -19.80 11.68 8.70
C ILE A 152 -20.10 12.38 7.38
N SER A 153 -20.50 13.66 7.44
CA SER A 153 -20.86 14.47 6.28
C SER A 153 -20.24 15.86 6.26
N GLU A 154 -19.75 16.36 7.40
CA GLU A 154 -19.07 17.64 7.52
C GLU A 154 -17.92 17.54 8.54
N PRO A 155 -16.91 18.45 8.49
CA PRO A 155 -15.77 18.36 9.39
C PRO A 155 -16.13 18.37 10.89
N SER A 156 -17.23 19.02 11.28
CA SER A 156 -17.69 19.03 12.68
C SER A 156 -18.11 17.65 13.21
N ASP A 157 -18.40 16.68 12.32
CA ASP A 157 -18.70 15.30 12.71
C ASP A 157 -17.45 14.56 13.23
N PHE A 158 -16.25 15.10 12.94
CA PHE A 158 -14.98 14.60 13.48
C PHE A 158 -14.60 15.24 14.84
N GLU A 159 -15.36 16.19 15.38
CA GLU A 159 -14.97 16.86 16.62
C GLU A 159 -14.89 15.89 17.81
N ASN A 160 -13.67 15.63 18.32
CA ASN A 160 -13.33 14.63 19.35
C ASN A 160 -13.58 13.17 18.95
N PHE A 161 -13.74 12.88 17.66
CA PHE A 161 -13.97 11.54 17.12
C PHE A 161 -12.71 10.68 17.22
N GLN A 162 -12.81 9.50 17.85
CA GLN A 162 -11.71 8.54 18.01
C GLN A 162 -11.45 7.82 16.67
N MET A 163 -10.64 8.45 15.82
CA MET A 163 -10.35 7.90 14.49
C MET A 163 -9.16 6.96 14.53
N ARG A 164 -9.33 5.71 14.09
CA ARG A 164 -8.20 4.81 13.92
C ARG A 164 -7.36 5.22 12.72
N VAL A 165 -6.04 5.25 12.89
CA VAL A 165 -5.05 5.50 11.85
C VAL A 165 -3.92 4.48 11.89
N GLN A 166 -3.13 4.37 10.82
CA GLN A 166 -1.86 3.66 10.81
C GLN A 166 -0.79 4.45 11.58
N GLU A 167 0.38 3.85 11.79
CA GLU A 167 1.48 4.48 12.57
C GLU A 167 2.23 5.56 11.76
N SER A 168 1.51 6.57 11.30
CA SER A 168 2.06 7.69 10.54
C SER A 168 1.77 9.03 11.21
N PRO A 169 2.80 9.80 11.63
CA PRO A 169 2.61 11.15 12.18
C PRO A 169 1.80 12.08 11.27
N LEU A 170 1.91 11.93 9.96
CA LEU A 170 1.16 12.75 9.02
C LEU A 170 -0.32 12.38 8.98
N MET A 171 -0.68 11.08 9.13
CA MET A 171 -2.08 10.67 9.25
C MET A 171 -2.72 11.27 10.51
N PHE A 172 -1.99 11.32 11.63
CA PHE A 172 -2.45 12.04 12.82
C PHE A 172 -2.78 13.48 12.49
N LYS A 173 -1.88 14.20 11.84
CA LYS A 173 -2.09 15.61 11.47
C LYS A 173 -3.26 15.82 10.51
N SER A 174 -3.46 14.88 9.58
CA SER A 174 -4.58 14.94 8.64
C SER A 174 -5.94 14.85 9.37
N TYR A 175 -6.08 13.97 10.36
CA TYR A 175 -7.31 13.84 11.12
C TYR A 175 -7.45 14.89 12.23
N GLU A 176 -6.37 15.29 12.90
CA GLU A 176 -6.37 16.44 13.80
C GLU A 176 -6.86 17.72 13.11
N ALA A 177 -6.58 17.89 11.82
CA ALA A 177 -7.06 19.04 11.05
C ALA A 177 -8.59 19.09 10.92
N TYR A 178 -9.26 17.94 10.99
CA TYR A 178 -10.73 17.85 11.04
C TYR A 178 -11.30 17.97 12.44
N GLY A 179 -10.47 17.94 13.49
CA GLY A 179 -10.88 17.98 14.89
C GLY A 179 -10.99 16.62 15.56
N ALA A 180 -10.57 15.54 14.86
CA ALA A 180 -10.56 14.19 15.42
C ALA A 180 -9.45 13.98 16.45
N ASP A 181 -9.60 12.92 17.24
CA ASP A 181 -8.60 12.37 18.17
C ASP A 181 -8.08 11.04 17.60
N PRO A 182 -7.05 11.07 16.70
CA PRO A 182 -6.56 9.89 16.01
C PRO A 182 -5.82 8.93 16.94
N GLN A 183 -6.04 7.63 16.73
CA GLN A 183 -5.46 6.54 17.51
C GLN A 183 -4.69 5.59 16.58
N ALA A 184 -3.36 5.46 16.76
CA ALA A 184 -2.57 4.48 16.01
C ALA A 184 -2.87 3.06 16.49
N MET A 185 -3.08 2.17 15.52
CA MET A 185 -3.42 0.78 15.82
C MET A 185 -3.08 -0.13 14.64
N SER A 186 -2.48 -1.31 14.94
CA SER A 186 -2.27 -2.38 13.95
C SER A 186 -3.59 -2.88 13.39
N TRP A 187 -3.55 -3.40 12.16
CA TRP A 187 -4.69 -3.99 11.48
C TRP A 187 -5.37 -5.10 12.28
N GLY A 188 -4.59 -6.01 12.86
CA GLY A 188 -5.11 -7.16 13.61
C GLY A 188 -5.92 -6.81 14.87
N GLU A 189 -5.84 -5.56 15.37
CA GLU A 189 -6.58 -5.10 16.54
C GLU A 189 -7.87 -4.36 16.17
N LEU A 190 -8.00 -3.93 14.91
CA LEU A 190 -8.98 -2.94 14.48
C LEU A 190 -10.43 -3.43 14.61
N TYR A 191 -10.77 -4.65 14.13
CA TYR A 191 -12.14 -5.16 14.25
C TYR A 191 -12.63 -5.16 15.71
N THR A 192 -11.80 -5.66 16.63
CA THR A 192 -12.14 -5.70 18.04
C THR A 192 -12.26 -4.30 18.66
N ALA A 193 -11.47 -3.34 18.18
CA ALA A 193 -11.50 -1.97 18.64
C ALA A 193 -12.79 -1.24 18.18
N LEU A 194 -13.23 -1.48 16.94
CA LEU A 194 -14.51 -0.99 16.42
C LEU A 194 -15.69 -1.65 17.13
N GLU A 195 -15.69 -2.99 17.27
CA GLU A 195 -16.75 -3.73 18.00
C GLU A 195 -16.93 -3.25 19.44
N ARG A 196 -15.85 -2.85 20.11
CA ARG A 196 -15.85 -2.35 21.49
C ARG A 196 -15.97 -0.84 21.59
N GLU A 197 -16.11 -0.15 20.48
CA GLU A 197 -16.17 1.31 20.43
C GLU A 197 -14.95 1.98 21.11
N THR A 198 -13.78 1.32 21.09
CA THR A 198 -12.51 1.91 21.56
C THR A 198 -12.03 2.96 20.57
N VAL A 199 -12.34 2.76 19.30
CA VAL A 199 -12.30 3.75 18.23
C VAL A 199 -13.68 3.82 17.60
N GLU A 200 -14.07 4.99 17.10
CA GLU A 200 -15.41 5.26 16.58
C GLU A 200 -15.49 5.04 15.08
N GLY A 201 -14.34 5.02 14.39
CA GLY A 201 -14.28 4.78 12.97
C GLY A 201 -12.86 4.56 12.45
N GLN A 202 -12.79 4.29 11.16
CA GLN A 202 -11.57 3.98 10.43
C GLN A 202 -11.66 4.43 8.98
N GLU A 203 -10.56 4.37 8.23
CA GLU A 203 -10.50 4.56 6.78
C GLU A 203 -9.88 3.34 6.10
N ASN A 204 -10.47 2.91 5.00
CA ASN A 204 -9.90 1.89 4.12
C ASN A 204 -10.61 1.90 2.75
N PRO A 205 -10.06 1.21 1.72
CA PRO A 205 -10.78 0.88 0.51
C PRO A 205 -12.02 0.01 0.81
N ILE A 206 -12.98 0.02 -0.10
CA ILE A 206 -14.27 -0.66 0.11
C ILE A 206 -14.10 -2.17 0.27
N PHE A 207 -13.20 -2.78 -0.52
CA PHE A 207 -12.96 -4.22 -0.42
C PHE A 207 -12.48 -4.63 0.97
N PHE A 208 -11.58 -3.84 1.57
CA PHE A 208 -11.10 -4.05 2.94
C PHE A 208 -12.21 -3.94 3.98
N ILE A 209 -13.05 -2.90 3.85
CA ILE A 209 -14.16 -2.65 4.79
C ILE A 209 -15.11 -3.85 4.81
N TYR A 210 -15.42 -4.40 3.64
CA TYR A 210 -16.35 -5.52 3.53
C TYR A 210 -15.71 -6.84 3.93
N ASP A 211 -14.55 -7.17 3.38
CA ASP A 211 -13.89 -8.46 3.61
C ASP A 211 -13.45 -8.63 5.08
N ALA A 212 -13.00 -7.56 5.73
CA ALA A 212 -12.70 -7.56 7.15
C ALA A 212 -13.94 -7.48 8.07
N SER A 213 -15.14 -7.55 7.49
CA SER A 213 -16.42 -7.50 8.23
C SER A 213 -16.63 -6.21 9.02
N PHE A 214 -15.99 -5.09 8.67
CA PHE A 214 -16.20 -3.84 9.40
C PHE A 214 -17.63 -3.33 9.26
N HIS A 215 -18.30 -3.62 8.15
CA HIS A 215 -19.72 -3.34 7.94
C HIS A 215 -20.64 -4.05 8.94
N GLU A 216 -20.18 -5.08 9.66
CA GLU A 216 -20.95 -5.74 10.72
C GLU A 216 -20.91 -4.98 12.05
N VAL A 217 -19.95 -4.07 12.22
CA VAL A 217 -19.70 -3.30 13.45
C VAL A 217 -19.67 -1.79 13.22
N GLN A 218 -20.00 -1.35 11.99
CA GLN A 218 -20.05 0.06 11.60
C GLN A 218 -21.32 0.33 10.76
N ASP A 219 -22.19 1.18 11.23
CA ASP A 219 -23.51 1.42 10.64
C ASP A 219 -23.47 2.24 9.34
N TYR A 220 -22.41 3.06 9.16
CA TYR A 220 -22.26 3.99 8.04
C TYR A 220 -20.95 3.79 7.30
N MET A 221 -20.98 3.93 5.97
CA MET A 221 -19.80 4.13 5.13
C MET A 221 -19.95 5.42 4.35
N THR A 222 -19.06 6.39 4.60
CA THR A 222 -19.03 7.65 3.84
C THR A 222 -18.08 7.53 2.66
N LEU A 223 -18.59 7.66 1.44
CA LEU A 223 -17.82 7.70 0.20
C LEU A 223 -17.10 9.05 0.08
N SER A 224 -16.10 9.24 0.88
CA SER A 224 -15.34 10.50 1.02
C SER A 224 -14.33 10.73 -0.09
N LYS A 225 -13.72 9.66 -0.59
CA LYS A 225 -12.63 9.72 -1.60
C LYS A 225 -11.56 10.76 -1.23
N HIS A 226 -11.31 10.91 0.05
CA HIS A 226 -10.40 11.93 0.59
C HIS A 226 -8.94 11.59 0.34
N ASN A 227 -8.64 10.31 0.13
CA ASN A 227 -7.31 9.80 -0.14
C ASN A 227 -7.37 8.54 -1.01
N ASN A 228 -6.21 8.06 -1.49
CA ASN A 228 -6.03 6.76 -2.10
C ASN A 228 -5.18 5.90 -1.18
N TYR A 229 -5.53 4.62 -1.02
CA TYR A 229 -4.60 3.67 -0.45
C TYR A 229 -3.50 3.38 -1.48
N VAL A 230 -2.26 3.63 -1.10
CA VAL A 230 -1.09 3.34 -1.94
C VAL A 230 -0.31 2.21 -1.31
N ALA A 231 -0.06 1.16 -2.08
CA ALA A 231 0.83 0.07 -1.74
C ALA A 231 2.10 0.13 -2.57
N MET A 232 3.13 -0.54 -2.08
CA MET A 232 4.43 -0.65 -2.74
C MET A 232 4.80 -2.12 -2.91
N THR A 233 5.13 -2.54 -4.12
CA THR A 233 5.88 -3.77 -4.33
C THR A 233 7.34 -3.49 -4.03
N THR A 234 7.88 -4.10 -2.98
CA THR A 234 9.21 -3.81 -2.46
C THR A 234 10.08 -5.07 -2.39
N VAL A 235 11.38 -4.85 -2.44
CA VAL A 235 12.39 -5.90 -2.30
C VAL A 235 13.49 -5.48 -1.35
N ASN A 236 14.18 -6.44 -0.73
CA ASN A 236 15.44 -6.17 -0.05
C ASN A 236 16.49 -5.71 -1.07
N SER A 237 17.12 -4.55 -0.84
CA SER A 237 18.02 -3.91 -1.80
C SER A 237 19.28 -4.74 -2.09
N GLU A 238 19.90 -5.34 -1.07
CA GLU A 238 21.12 -6.15 -1.25
C GLU A 238 20.80 -7.41 -2.07
N TRP A 239 19.73 -8.12 -1.70
CA TRP A 239 19.27 -9.29 -2.44
C TRP A 239 18.98 -8.96 -3.90
N TYR A 240 18.18 -7.94 -4.17
CA TYR A 240 17.79 -7.55 -5.53
C TYR A 240 18.98 -7.13 -6.40
N ASN A 241 19.93 -6.38 -5.81
CA ASN A 241 21.14 -5.99 -6.54
C ASN A 241 22.14 -7.15 -6.74
N GLY A 242 22.00 -8.22 -5.97
CA GLY A 242 22.82 -9.43 -6.07
C GLY A 242 22.25 -10.48 -7.03
N LEU A 243 21.06 -10.28 -7.60
CA LEU A 243 20.47 -11.21 -8.56
C LEU A 243 21.28 -11.26 -9.86
N PRO A 244 21.35 -12.44 -10.53
CA PRO A 244 21.79 -12.53 -11.91
C PRO A 244 20.98 -11.63 -12.84
N ASP A 245 21.62 -11.06 -13.86
CA ASP A 245 20.99 -10.07 -14.75
C ASP A 245 19.69 -10.58 -15.39
N ASP A 246 19.66 -11.84 -15.83
CA ASP A 246 18.51 -12.49 -16.46
C ASP A 246 17.34 -12.69 -15.48
N ILE A 247 17.63 -13.05 -14.23
CA ILE A 247 16.62 -13.21 -13.18
C ILE A 247 16.07 -11.84 -12.76
N LYS A 248 16.93 -10.83 -12.65
CA LYS A 248 16.54 -9.47 -12.36
C LYS A 248 15.64 -8.88 -13.43
N GLU A 249 15.97 -9.11 -14.72
CA GLU A 249 15.15 -8.71 -15.86
C GLU A 249 13.75 -9.34 -15.79
N MET A 250 13.64 -10.64 -15.43
CA MET A 250 12.35 -11.32 -15.23
C MET A 250 11.52 -10.69 -14.11
N VAL A 251 12.17 -10.29 -13.00
CA VAL A 251 11.49 -9.56 -11.90
C VAL A 251 10.93 -8.22 -12.39
N ASP A 252 11.77 -7.43 -13.07
CA ASP A 252 11.40 -6.09 -13.56
C ASP A 252 10.27 -6.17 -14.60
N GLU A 253 10.36 -7.11 -15.55
CA GLU A 253 9.29 -7.35 -16.53
C GLU A 253 7.98 -7.79 -15.86
N THR A 254 8.08 -8.66 -14.84
CA THR A 254 6.89 -9.13 -14.14
C THR A 254 6.23 -7.99 -13.36
N VAL A 255 7.00 -7.14 -12.68
CA VAL A 255 6.48 -5.94 -12.03
C VAL A 255 5.76 -5.03 -13.03
N GLU A 256 6.34 -4.84 -14.22
CA GLU A 256 5.71 -3.98 -15.24
C GLU A 256 4.37 -4.58 -15.75
N GLU A 257 4.32 -5.89 -15.98
CA GLU A 257 3.09 -6.58 -16.37
C GLU A 257 2.01 -6.56 -15.28
N MET A 258 2.42 -6.48 -14.02
CA MET A 258 1.49 -6.42 -12.89
C MET A 258 0.81 -5.07 -12.73
N ARG A 259 1.31 -3.97 -13.36
CA ARG A 259 0.73 -2.63 -13.23
C ARG A 259 -0.71 -2.54 -13.72
N ASP A 260 -0.99 -3.08 -14.91
CA ASP A 260 -2.34 -3.10 -15.46
C ASP A 260 -3.21 -4.13 -14.72
N TRP A 261 -2.63 -5.28 -14.40
CA TRP A 261 -3.35 -6.35 -13.69
C TRP A 261 -3.86 -5.87 -12.32
N ILE A 262 -3.04 -5.22 -11.53
CA ILE A 262 -3.43 -4.75 -10.20
C ILE A 262 -4.45 -3.63 -10.26
N TYR A 263 -4.36 -2.75 -11.28
CA TYR A 263 -5.36 -1.74 -11.49
C TYR A 263 -6.74 -2.35 -11.76
N ASP A 264 -6.82 -3.33 -12.64
CA ASP A 264 -8.07 -4.02 -12.96
C ASP A 264 -8.61 -4.81 -11.75
N GLU A 265 -7.73 -5.45 -10.99
CA GLU A 265 -8.11 -6.28 -9.84
C GLU A 265 -8.68 -5.43 -8.69
N GLN A 266 -8.03 -4.33 -8.33
CA GLN A 266 -8.55 -3.45 -7.28
C GLN A 266 -9.89 -2.78 -7.68
N GLU A 267 -10.05 -2.35 -8.95
CA GLU A 267 -11.33 -1.83 -9.46
C GLU A 267 -12.43 -2.89 -9.36
N ARG A 268 -12.11 -4.12 -9.74
CA ARG A 268 -13.04 -5.26 -9.66
C ARG A 268 -13.48 -5.51 -8.22
N GLN A 269 -12.54 -5.65 -7.30
CA GLN A 269 -12.84 -5.95 -5.89
C GLN A 269 -13.64 -4.82 -5.23
N ASN A 270 -13.21 -3.56 -5.38
CA ASN A 270 -13.93 -2.42 -4.81
C ASN A 270 -15.38 -2.32 -5.35
N ALA A 271 -15.59 -2.55 -6.65
CA ALA A 271 -16.93 -2.52 -7.24
C ALA A 271 -17.80 -3.70 -6.76
N GLU A 272 -17.25 -4.89 -6.73
CA GLU A 272 -17.96 -6.10 -6.30
C GLU A 272 -18.39 -6.00 -4.83
N PHE A 273 -17.48 -5.64 -3.94
CA PHE A 273 -17.79 -5.55 -2.52
C PHE A 273 -18.70 -4.37 -2.17
N LEU A 274 -18.65 -3.26 -2.93
CA LEU A 274 -19.65 -2.19 -2.78
C LEU A 274 -21.07 -2.70 -3.09
N GLU A 275 -21.22 -3.49 -4.15
CA GLU A 275 -22.53 -4.07 -4.50
C GLU A 275 -22.96 -5.14 -3.49
N GLN A 276 -22.03 -5.92 -2.94
CA GLN A 276 -22.34 -6.87 -1.87
C GLN A 276 -22.83 -6.14 -0.62
N MET A 277 -22.11 -5.09 -0.18
CA MET A 277 -22.49 -4.27 0.98
C MET A 277 -23.86 -3.62 0.81
N LYS A 278 -24.17 -3.05 -0.36
CA LYS A 278 -25.49 -2.46 -0.65
C LYS A 278 -26.64 -3.47 -0.60
N ASN A 279 -26.36 -4.75 -0.87
CA ASN A 279 -27.35 -5.82 -0.89
C ASN A 279 -27.37 -6.67 0.39
N ASP A 280 -26.48 -6.39 1.34
CA ASP A 280 -26.47 -7.07 2.62
C ASP A 280 -27.68 -6.63 3.46
N THR A 281 -28.60 -7.57 3.69
CA THR A 281 -29.81 -7.34 4.49
C THR A 281 -29.65 -7.77 5.94
N ASP A 282 -28.61 -8.53 6.24
CA ASP A 282 -28.34 -9.03 7.58
C ASP A 282 -27.54 -7.99 8.38
N ASN A 283 -26.61 -7.29 7.71
CA ASN A 283 -25.81 -6.19 8.26
C ASN A 283 -25.92 -4.96 7.34
N PRO A 284 -27.05 -4.23 7.37
CA PRO A 284 -27.25 -3.10 6.47
C PRO A 284 -26.37 -1.93 6.85
N THR A 285 -25.46 -1.54 5.95
CA THR A 285 -24.64 -0.33 6.09
C THR A 285 -25.25 0.81 5.28
N GLU A 286 -25.46 1.97 5.90
CA GLU A 286 -25.92 3.16 5.21
C GLU A 286 -24.77 3.82 4.46
N ILE A 287 -24.92 3.98 3.14
CA ILE A 287 -23.92 4.61 2.28
C ILE A 287 -24.18 6.12 2.22
N VAL A 288 -23.25 6.91 2.73
CA VAL A 288 -23.29 8.38 2.69
C VAL A 288 -22.44 8.86 1.51
N GLU A 289 -23.04 9.60 0.59
CA GLU A 289 -22.32 10.27 -0.50
C GLU A 289 -22.17 11.75 -0.15
N LEU A 290 -20.93 12.24 -0.11
CA LEU A 290 -20.66 13.66 0.12
C LEU A 290 -21.01 14.48 -1.12
N THR A 291 -21.69 15.60 -0.93
CA THR A 291 -21.81 16.64 -1.95
C THR A 291 -20.44 17.29 -2.19
N GLU A 292 -20.29 17.97 -3.33
CA GLU A 292 -19.05 18.72 -3.63
C GLU A 292 -18.76 19.80 -2.57
N GLU A 293 -19.78 20.48 -2.05
CA GLU A 293 -19.63 21.48 -0.99
C GLU A 293 -19.11 20.85 0.32
N GLN A 294 -19.65 19.69 0.71
CA GLN A 294 -19.21 18.96 1.90
C GLN A 294 -17.77 18.48 1.73
N ARG A 295 -17.45 17.94 0.56
CA ARG A 295 -16.11 17.46 0.23
C ARG A 295 -15.08 18.59 0.21
N GLU A 296 -15.45 19.77 -0.33
CA GLU A 296 -14.58 20.95 -0.31
C GLU A 296 -14.31 21.45 1.11
N ALA A 297 -15.29 21.37 2.02
CA ALA A 297 -15.08 21.74 3.41
C ALA A 297 -13.98 20.89 4.10
N PHE A 298 -13.91 19.59 3.81
CA PHE A 298 -12.80 18.74 4.27
C PHE A 298 -11.48 19.09 3.56
N ARG A 299 -11.52 19.36 2.26
CA ARG A 299 -10.33 19.74 1.48
C ARG A 299 -9.69 21.02 2.05
N GLU A 300 -10.47 22.05 2.33
CA GLU A 300 -9.96 23.30 2.90
C GLU A 300 -9.19 23.09 4.21
N LEU A 301 -9.62 22.16 5.07
CA LEU A 301 -8.94 21.83 6.31
C LEU A 301 -7.71 20.94 6.11
N ALA A 302 -7.71 20.09 5.09
CA ALA A 302 -6.61 19.19 4.79
C ALA A 302 -5.41 19.90 4.13
N LEU A 303 -5.66 20.93 3.29
CA LEU A 303 -4.59 21.60 2.53
C LEU A 303 -3.44 22.15 3.39
N PRO A 304 -3.67 22.76 4.58
CA PRO A 304 -2.58 23.24 5.44
C PRO A 304 -1.65 22.13 5.97
N VAL A 305 -2.09 20.88 5.98
CA VAL A 305 -1.24 19.73 6.40
C VAL A 305 -0.04 19.54 5.47
N ARG A 306 -0.14 20.03 4.23
CA ARG A 306 0.98 20.05 3.27
C ARG A 306 2.16 20.90 3.75
N ASP A 307 1.89 21.98 4.50
CA ASP A 307 2.94 22.82 5.08
C ASP A 307 3.64 22.07 6.21
N PHE A 308 2.89 21.33 7.04
CA PHE A 308 3.48 20.46 8.06
C PHE A 308 4.37 19.37 7.42
N TYR A 309 3.94 18.76 6.31
CA TYR A 309 4.79 17.80 5.58
C TYR A 309 6.10 18.44 5.12
N LYS A 310 6.06 19.64 4.55
CA LYS A 310 7.25 20.34 4.05
C LYS A 310 8.22 20.73 5.16
N GLU A 311 7.71 21.20 6.29
CA GLU A 311 8.53 21.77 7.36
C GLU A 311 9.04 20.73 8.35
N GLU A 312 8.23 19.72 8.69
CA GLU A 312 8.48 18.82 9.81
C GLU A 312 8.78 17.37 9.38
N VAL A 313 8.32 16.95 8.20
CA VAL A 313 8.39 15.56 7.77
C VAL A 313 9.47 15.35 6.71
N SER A 314 9.48 16.18 5.66
CA SER A 314 10.44 16.06 4.58
C SER A 314 11.82 16.62 4.97
N THR A 315 12.85 15.80 4.81
CA THR A 315 14.26 16.22 5.03
C THR A 315 14.81 17.02 3.84
N VAL A 316 14.04 17.17 2.76
CA VAL A 316 14.44 17.80 1.48
C VAL A 316 13.55 19.03 1.19
N ASP A 317 13.23 19.83 2.20
CA ASP A 317 12.47 21.09 2.09
C ASP A 317 11.15 20.96 1.30
N GLY A 318 10.51 19.78 1.32
CA GLY A 318 9.27 19.53 0.58
C GLY A 318 9.44 19.36 -0.93
N ALA A 319 10.65 19.28 -1.46
CA ALA A 319 10.92 19.21 -2.90
C ALA A 319 10.20 18.05 -3.61
N ILE A 320 10.08 16.89 -2.94
CA ILE A 320 9.34 15.73 -3.48
C ILE A 320 7.86 16.08 -3.66
N LEU A 321 7.24 16.74 -2.66
CA LEU A 321 5.83 17.16 -2.76
C LEU A 321 5.62 18.18 -3.87
N GLU A 322 6.49 19.19 -3.97
CA GLU A 322 6.38 20.24 -5.00
C GLU A 322 6.49 19.64 -6.41
N LYS A 323 7.48 18.76 -6.62
CA LYS A 323 7.65 18.04 -7.89
C LYS A 323 6.45 17.17 -8.21
N LEU A 324 5.96 16.38 -7.23
CA LEU A 324 4.77 15.54 -7.42
C LEU A 324 3.53 16.37 -7.76
N GLN A 325 3.33 17.53 -7.13
CA GLN A 325 2.21 18.42 -7.45
C GLN A 325 2.30 18.98 -8.88
N GLU A 326 3.50 19.26 -9.38
CA GLU A 326 3.70 19.68 -10.78
C GLU A 326 3.40 18.54 -11.75
N GLU A 327 3.83 17.32 -11.42
CA GLU A 327 3.56 16.12 -12.23
C GLU A 327 2.07 15.77 -12.24
N ILE A 328 1.37 15.88 -11.10
CA ILE A 328 -0.09 15.73 -11.00
C ILE A 328 -0.79 16.71 -11.95
N LYS A 329 -0.43 17.99 -11.90
CA LYS A 329 -0.98 19.02 -12.81
C LYS A 329 -0.74 18.69 -14.28
N ALA A 330 0.43 18.12 -14.61
CA ALA A 330 0.73 17.73 -15.98
C ALA A 330 -0.18 16.60 -16.50
N VAL A 331 -0.56 15.66 -15.62
CA VAL A 331 -1.46 14.55 -15.97
C VAL A 331 -2.93 14.98 -15.98
N THR A 332 -3.34 15.81 -15.01
CA THR A 332 -4.75 16.24 -14.87
C THR A 332 -5.12 17.41 -15.78
N GLY A 333 -4.14 18.23 -16.18
CA GLY A 333 -4.34 19.45 -16.96
C GLY A 333 -4.87 20.63 -16.12
N GLU A 334 -4.79 20.56 -14.81
CA GLU A 334 -5.25 21.58 -13.86
C GLU A 334 -4.11 22.50 -13.40
#